data_dd784ce4d7766d6a26aa754cd3e272d2
#
_entry.id   dd784ce4d7766d6a26aa754cd3e272d2
#
_cell.length_a   1.000
_cell.length_b   1.000
_cell.length_c   1.000
_cell.angle_alpha   90.00
_cell.angle_beta   90.00
_cell.angle_gamma   90.00
#
_symmetry.space_group_name_H-M   'P 1'
#
loop_
_entity.id
_entity.type
_entity.pdbx_description
1 polymer ?
#
loop_
_entity_poly.entity_id
_entity_poly.type
_entity_poly.pdbx_seq_one_letter_code
_entity_poly.pdbx_strand_id
1 'polypeptide(L)'
;MSEEAVSTDLTPPGRRPRVLHLTQPVDGGVARVVTDLVRAQLADGMDVAAVCPDSPLTTRLRSLGAHVRTWEATRSPGPSLVREVRQLAAIVGQVRPDLVHAHSAKAGLAGRLAVRGRVPTVFQPHAWSFEAVGGSTAALALRWERWAARWASRVICVSEAERDTGVNAGIRGRWTVVPNGIDPERFRPAEDTGSVRAELAARHDMATDAPLVVCVGRLCRQKGQDVLLRAWDAVGRRVPGARLVLVGDGPDGERLRAAAPRSVLFAGAVADAAPWYQAADLVVLPSRWEGMALAPLEAMACARPVVVTDVDGARESLPPSLADRCLVPPEDPRALARTMAALLLDPPLRASLGDRARRHVLSLHDVRHTARAVAGVYRDLLGARPAVSGAQPLRPAAGGAEADRTTQRVEHSEHRESIHS
;
A
#
# COMPACT_ATOMS: atom_id res chain seq x y z
N MET A 1 42.54 -28.28 19.01
CA MET A 1 42.53 -26.84 18.65
C MET A 1 41.15 -26.53 18.10
N SER A 2 40.30 -25.96 18.96
CA SER A 2 38.93 -25.65 18.66
C SER A 2 38.87 -24.21 18.15
N GLU A 3 38.43 -24.02 16.91
CA GLU A 3 38.13 -22.68 16.39
C GLU A 3 36.83 -22.18 17.02
N GLU A 4 36.95 -21.24 17.94
CA GLU A 4 35.85 -20.45 18.43
C GLU A 4 35.36 -19.52 17.29
N ALA A 5 34.15 -19.76 16.80
CA ALA A 5 33.47 -18.85 15.91
C ALA A 5 33.15 -17.54 16.67
N VAL A 6 33.87 -16.49 16.35
CA VAL A 6 33.63 -15.13 16.84
C VAL A 6 32.29 -14.66 16.32
N SER A 7 31.28 -14.72 17.17
CA SER A 7 29.98 -14.05 16.99
C SER A 7 30.21 -12.55 17.10
N THR A 8 30.21 -11.85 15.99
CA THR A 8 30.18 -10.39 15.97
C THR A 8 28.80 -9.87 16.32
N ASP A 9 28.50 -9.85 17.63
CA ASP A 9 27.35 -9.15 18.17
C ASP A 9 27.62 -7.64 18.09
N LEU A 10 27.13 -6.98 17.04
CA LEU A 10 27.45 -5.59 16.69
C LEU A 10 26.67 -4.55 17.52
N THR A 11 25.80 -4.96 18.44
CA THR A 11 25.01 -4.04 19.25
C THR A 11 25.41 -4.15 20.72
N PRO A 12 25.90 -3.07 21.36
CA PRO A 12 26.18 -3.08 22.78
C PRO A 12 24.90 -3.39 23.59
N PRO A 13 24.96 -4.22 24.65
CA PRO A 13 23.81 -4.53 25.45
C PRO A 13 23.22 -3.24 26.06
N GLY A 14 21.93 -2.95 25.77
CA GLY A 14 21.19 -1.80 26.28
C GLY A 14 20.97 -0.64 25.31
N ARG A 15 21.56 -0.62 24.12
CA ARG A 15 21.29 0.43 23.12
C ARG A 15 20.05 0.09 22.28
N ARG A 16 19.17 1.09 22.10
CA ARG A 16 18.00 0.98 21.21
C ARG A 16 18.48 0.87 19.76
N PRO A 17 17.94 -0.08 18.96
CA PRO A 17 18.28 -0.19 17.55
C PRO A 17 17.95 1.11 16.81
N ARG A 18 18.88 1.59 16.01
CA ARG A 18 18.70 2.78 15.16
C ARG A 18 18.32 2.38 13.74
N VAL A 19 17.15 2.75 13.32
CA VAL A 19 16.64 2.52 11.97
C VAL A 19 16.68 3.81 11.16
N LEU A 20 17.19 3.73 9.92
CA LEU A 20 17.23 4.84 8.98
C LEU A 20 16.30 4.56 7.81
N HIS A 21 15.19 5.30 7.73
CA HIS A 21 14.30 5.30 6.57
C HIS A 21 14.83 6.21 5.47
N LEU A 22 14.90 5.71 4.23
CA LEU A 22 15.22 6.47 3.04
C LEU A 22 14.01 6.50 2.12
N THR A 23 13.51 7.69 1.80
CA THR A 23 12.41 7.86 0.86
C THR A 23 12.60 9.07 -0.03
N GLN A 24 12.31 8.93 -1.34
CA GLN A 24 12.25 10.06 -2.26
C GLN A 24 10.81 10.53 -2.46
N PRO A 25 9.79 9.64 -2.59
CA PRO A 25 8.42 10.11 -2.59
C PRO A 25 8.07 10.76 -1.25
N VAL A 26 7.68 12.03 -1.33
CA VAL A 26 7.33 12.85 -0.15
C VAL A 26 5.83 13.02 0.01
N ASP A 27 5.07 12.45 -0.91
CA ASP A 27 3.61 12.48 -0.99
C ASP A 27 3.02 11.08 -1.28
N GLY A 28 1.70 10.97 -1.20
CA GLY A 28 0.95 9.77 -1.55
C GLY A 28 1.19 8.58 -0.61
N GLY A 29 1.00 7.36 -1.15
CA GLY A 29 1.00 6.13 -0.37
C GLY A 29 2.33 5.82 0.31
N VAL A 30 3.46 5.99 -0.38
CA VAL A 30 4.79 5.70 0.18
C VAL A 30 5.11 6.60 1.38
N ALA A 31 4.84 7.90 1.25
CA ALA A 31 5.05 8.85 2.35
C ALA A 31 4.17 8.50 3.57
N ARG A 32 2.95 7.99 3.34
CA ARG A 32 2.07 7.51 4.41
C ARG A 32 2.62 6.26 5.08
N VAL A 33 3.01 5.24 4.31
CA VAL A 33 3.63 4.01 4.85
C VAL A 33 4.85 4.35 5.70
N VAL A 34 5.74 5.23 5.22
CA VAL A 34 6.90 5.68 6.00
C VAL A 34 6.48 6.37 7.29
N THR A 35 5.48 7.26 7.24
CA THR A 35 4.97 7.97 8.42
C THR A 35 4.42 7.01 9.47
N ASP A 36 3.65 6.01 9.04
CA ASP A 36 3.00 5.05 9.92
C ASP A 36 4.01 4.07 10.53
N LEU A 37 5.00 3.62 9.75
CA LEU A 37 6.11 2.81 10.27
C LEU A 37 6.96 3.59 11.29
N VAL A 38 7.31 4.83 10.99
CA VAL A 38 8.07 5.70 11.92
C VAL A 38 7.30 5.90 13.21
N ARG A 39 5.99 6.18 13.15
CA ARG A 39 5.15 6.32 14.34
C ARG A 39 5.17 5.06 15.21
N ALA A 40 4.95 3.90 14.60
CA ALA A 40 4.93 2.62 15.31
C ALA A 40 6.29 2.30 15.94
N GLN A 41 7.37 2.48 15.21
CA GLN A 41 8.74 2.20 15.68
C GLN A 41 9.17 3.11 16.82
N LEU A 42 8.81 4.40 16.80
CA LEU A 42 9.04 5.32 17.90
C LEU A 42 8.24 4.92 19.14
N ALA A 43 6.97 4.49 18.96
CA ALA A 43 6.14 3.97 20.04
C ALA A 43 6.73 2.69 20.65
N ASP A 44 7.35 1.84 19.83
CA ASP A 44 8.07 0.62 20.26
C ASP A 44 9.45 0.94 20.88
N GLY A 45 9.80 2.23 21.00
CA GLY A 45 11.04 2.69 21.63
C GLY A 45 12.29 2.57 20.78
N MET A 46 12.18 2.41 19.47
CA MET A 46 13.33 2.43 18.55
C MET A 46 13.87 3.86 18.39
N ASP A 47 15.16 3.98 18.03
CA ASP A 47 15.76 5.23 17.59
C ASP A 47 15.55 5.35 16.06
N VAL A 48 14.74 6.30 15.63
CA VAL A 48 14.33 6.40 14.23
C VAL A 48 14.86 7.67 13.59
N ALA A 49 15.61 7.50 12.51
CA ALA A 49 16.03 8.56 11.62
C ALA A 49 15.34 8.40 10.25
N ALA A 50 15.13 9.51 9.56
CA ALA A 50 14.59 9.53 8.20
C ALA A 50 15.36 10.49 7.30
N VAL A 51 15.48 10.11 6.02
CA VAL A 51 16.09 10.93 4.98
C VAL A 51 15.11 11.06 3.82
N CYS A 52 14.72 12.28 3.51
CA CYS A 52 13.83 12.59 2.40
C CYS A 52 14.11 14.02 1.86
N PRO A 53 13.62 14.36 0.66
CA PRO A 53 13.60 15.74 0.20
C PRO A 53 12.83 16.65 1.16
N ASP A 54 13.20 17.93 1.21
CA ASP A 54 12.49 18.92 2.04
C ASP A 54 11.04 19.07 1.55
N SER A 55 10.10 18.94 2.49
CA SER A 55 8.68 18.80 2.14
C SER A 55 7.79 18.76 3.40
N PRO A 56 6.46 18.80 3.28
CA PRO A 56 5.55 18.56 4.41
C PRO A 56 5.79 17.23 5.14
N LEU A 57 6.33 16.19 4.45
CA LEU A 57 6.72 14.94 5.09
C LEU A 57 7.81 15.16 6.13
N THR A 58 8.80 16.00 5.83
CA THR A 58 9.90 16.35 6.76
C THR A 58 9.36 16.90 8.07
N THR A 59 8.44 17.86 8.00
CA THR A 59 7.79 18.46 9.18
C THR A 59 6.99 17.41 9.96
N ARG A 60 6.22 16.57 9.27
CA ARG A 60 5.43 15.49 9.88
C ARG A 60 6.29 14.48 10.61
N LEU A 61 7.39 14.02 10.01
CA LEU A 61 8.28 13.05 10.65
C LEU A 61 9.00 13.65 11.88
N ARG A 62 9.39 14.93 11.81
CA ARG A 62 9.95 15.65 12.97
C ARG A 62 8.93 15.78 14.10
N SER A 63 7.68 16.10 13.81
CA SER A 63 6.62 16.20 14.83
C SER A 63 6.30 14.88 15.53
N LEU A 64 6.61 13.74 14.88
CA LEU A 64 6.54 12.41 15.53
C LEU A 64 7.75 12.11 16.43
N GLY A 65 8.83 12.90 16.37
CA GLY A 65 10.05 12.69 17.13
C GLY A 65 11.19 12.01 16.36
N ALA A 66 11.07 11.80 15.06
CA ALA A 66 12.13 11.22 14.25
C ALA A 66 13.25 12.22 13.96
N HIS A 67 14.51 11.73 13.89
CA HIS A 67 15.66 12.51 13.48
C HIS A 67 15.69 12.67 11.94
N VAL A 68 15.19 13.78 11.40
CA VAL A 68 15.08 13.97 9.94
C VAL A 68 16.24 14.75 9.37
N ARG A 69 16.86 14.20 8.31
CA ARG A 69 17.87 14.84 7.45
C ARG A 69 17.27 15.08 6.07
N THR A 70 17.58 16.21 5.48
CA THR A 70 17.17 16.52 4.12
C THR A 70 18.13 15.93 3.10
N TRP A 71 17.60 15.47 1.99
CA TRP A 71 18.31 14.87 0.88
C TRP A 71 17.86 15.52 -0.43
N GLU A 72 18.78 16.16 -1.13
CA GLU A 72 18.50 16.83 -2.41
C GLU A 72 18.33 15.82 -3.55
N ALA A 73 17.30 14.99 -3.47
CA ALA A 73 17.00 13.98 -4.48
C ALA A 73 15.95 14.42 -5.48
N THR A 74 16.27 14.25 -6.74
CA THR A 74 15.27 14.35 -7.82
C THR A 74 14.44 13.07 -7.90
N ARG A 75 13.22 13.16 -8.47
CA ARG A 75 12.33 12.02 -8.58
C ARG A 75 12.89 10.90 -9.46
N SER A 76 13.44 11.26 -10.60
CA SER A 76 14.02 10.32 -11.57
C SER A 76 15.54 10.28 -11.45
N PRO A 77 16.19 9.15 -11.74
CA PRO A 77 17.65 9.11 -11.90
C PRO A 77 18.10 10.06 -13.01
N GLY A 78 19.20 10.79 -12.76
CA GLY A 78 19.74 11.77 -13.69
C GLY A 78 21.21 12.10 -13.36
N PRO A 79 21.78 13.17 -13.96
CA PRO A 79 23.18 13.56 -13.73
C PRO A 79 23.54 13.84 -12.27
N SER A 80 22.53 14.26 -11.47
CA SER A 80 22.69 14.52 -10.02
C SER A 80 22.90 13.25 -9.17
N LEU A 81 22.65 12.05 -9.73
CA LEU A 81 22.65 10.79 -8.96
C LEU A 81 23.96 10.57 -8.17
N VAL A 82 25.12 10.90 -8.75
CA VAL A 82 26.40 10.71 -8.07
C VAL A 82 26.51 11.61 -6.83
N ARG A 83 26.06 12.87 -6.93
CA ARG A 83 26.01 13.82 -5.80
C ARG A 83 25.03 13.33 -4.74
N GLU A 84 23.85 12.90 -5.15
CA GLU A 84 22.81 12.37 -4.27
C GLU A 84 23.30 11.14 -3.48
N VAL A 85 24.00 10.22 -4.14
CA VAL A 85 24.57 9.02 -3.50
C VAL A 85 25.67 9.40 -2.51
N ARG A 86 26.57 10.36 -2.86
CA ARG A 86 27.62 10.84 -1.95
C ARG A 86 27.03 11.52 -0.72
N GLN A 87 26.04 12.39 -0.89
CA GLN A 87 25.32 13.03 0.21
C GLN A 87 24.70 11.98 1.13
N LEU A 88 24.02 10.98 0.55
CA LEU A 88 23.39 9.91 1.31
C LEU A 88 24.42 9.06 2.06
N ALA A 89 25.55 8.73 1.45
CA ALA A 89 26.63 8.00 2.11
C ALA A 89 27.22 8.79 3.31
N ALA A 90 27.36 10.12 3.19
CA ALA A 90 27.78 10.98 4.29
C ALA A 90 26.75 10.98 5.44
N ILE A 91 25.45 11.08 5.11
CA ILE A 91 24.36 11.02 6.11
C ILE A 91 24.37 9.67 6.83
N VAL A 92 24.48 8.55 6.10
CA VAL A 92 24.57 7.21 6.70
C VAL A 92 25.77 7.12 7.66
N GLY A 93 26.93 7.67 7.27
CA GLY A 93 28.12 7.72 8.11
C GLY A 93 27.94 8.56 9.39
N GLN A 94 27.16 9.64 9.34
CA GLN A 94 26.85 10.49 10.49
C GLN A 94 25.82 9.84 11.42
N VAL A 95 24.74 9.28 10.86
CA VAL A 95 23.64 8.66 11.60
C VAL A 95 24.08 7.34 12.23
N ARG A 96 24.97 6.59 11.59
CA ARG A 96 25.42 5.25 12.02
C ARG A 96 24.26 4.34 12.35
N PRO A 97 23.35 4.07 11.39
CA PRO A 97 22.19 3.22 11.63
C PRO A 97 22.59 1.75 11.77
N ASP A 98 21.84 0.99 12.55
CA ASP A 98 21.96 -0.47 12.63
C ASP A 98 21.26 -1.16 11.46
N LEU A 99 20.24 -0.48 10.89
CA LEU A 99 19.49 -0.94 9.74
C LEU A 99 19.06 0.23 8.86
N VAL A 100 19.12 0.03 7.54
CA VAL A 100 18.57 0.97 6.54
C VAL A 100 17.36 0.36 5.90
N HIS A 101 16.24 1.12 5.83
CA HIS A 101 15.06 0.76 5.08
C HIS A 101 14.83 1.75 3.94
N ALA A 102 15.04 1.30 2.71
CA ALA A 102 14.92 2.11 1.50
C ALA A 102 13.57 1.86 0.83
N HIS A 103 12.77 2.93 0.69
CA HIS A 103 11.42 2.91 0.11
C HIS A 103 11.41 3.46 -1.30
N SER A 104 10.82 2.69 -2.23
CA SER A 104 10.67 3.00 -3.65
C SER A 104 11.96 2.98 -4.48
N ALA A 105 11.78 3.09 -5.80
CA ALA A 105 12.84 2.92 -6.79
C ALA A 105 14.04 3.85 -6.58
N LYS A 106 13.81 5.16 -6.38
CA LYS A 106 14.90 6.16 -6.28
C LYS A 106 15.71 6.01 -4.99
N ALA A 107 15.02 5.86 -3.85
CA ALA A 107 15.71 5.64 -2.57
C ALA A 107 16.36 4.25 -2.53
N GLY A 108 15.73 3.25 -3.14
CA GLY A 108 16.32 1.93 -3.34
C GLY A 108 17.60 1.96 -4.21
N LEU A 109 17.59 2.76 -5.28
CA LEU A 109 18.78 2.96 -6.12
C LEU A 109 19.91 3.64 -5.34
N ALA A 110 19.67 4.84 -4.85
CA ALA A 110 20.69 5.65 -4.20
C ALA A 110 21.13 5.06 -2.86
N GLY A 111 20.21 4.49 -2.08
CA GLY A 111 20.50 3.86 -0.79
C GLY A 111 21.39 2.63 -0.94
N ARG A 112 21.06 1.71 -1.85
CA ARG A 112 21.90 0.52 -2.10
C ARG A 112 23.29 0.89 -2.64
N LEU A 113 23.40 1.93 -3.49
CA LEU A 113 24.69 2.46 -3.93
C LEU A 113 25.49 3.12 -2.81
N ALA A 114 24.85 3.85 -1.90
CA ALA A 114 25.49 4.52 -0.79
C ALA A 114 25.99 3.53 0.28
N VAL A 115 25.16 2.52 0.61
CA VAL A 115 25.43 1.55 1.69
C VAL A 115 26.29 0.38 1.22
N ARG A 116 26.03 -0.16 0.02
CA ARG A 116 26.73 -1.31 -0.59
C ARG A 116 26.86 -2.52 0.34
N GLY A 117 25.80 -2.83 1.09
CA GLY A 117 25.77 -3.98 2.00
C GLY A 117 26.54 -3.83 3.30
N ARG A 118 27.16 -2.66 3.61
CA ARG A 118 27.90 -2.41 4.85
C ARG A 118 27.01 -2.30 6.09
N VAL A 119 25.71 -2.06 5.90
CA VAL A 119 24.69 -2.04 6.92
C VAL A 119 23.54 -2.91 6.42
N PRO A 120 22.89 -3.73 7.27
CA PRO A 120 21.71 -4.47 6.91
C PRO A 120 20.68 -3.56 6.22
N THR A 121 20.28 -3.91 4.99
CA THR A 121 19.44 -3.05 4.17
C THR A 121 18.16 -3.78 3.78
N VAL A 122 17.03 -3.23 4.17
CA VAL A 122 15.70 -3.61 3.68
C VAL A 122 15.39 -2.74 2.47
N PHE A 123 14.94 -3.36 1.38
CA PHE A 123 14.43 -2.66 0.22
C PHE A 123 12.96 -2.94 0.05
N GLN A 124 12.14 -1.90 -0.09
CA GLN A 124 10.70 -1.99 -0.34
C GLN A 124 10.34 -1.22 -1.61
N PRO A 125 10.02 -1.92 -2.73
CA PRO A 125 9.80 -1.29 -4.03
C PRO A 125 8.58 -0.38 -4.08
N HIS A 126 7.46 -0.78 -3.52
CA HIS A 126 6.14 -0.13 -3.66
C HIS A 126 5.68 0.03 -5.11
N ALA A 127 5.82 -0.97 -5.91
CA ALA A 127 5.78 -1.15 -7.35
C ALA A 127 7.19 -1.09 -7.98
N TRP A 128 7.46 -2.00 -8.91
CA TRP A 128 8.77 -2.14 -9.51
C TRP A 128 9.12 -0.99 -10.46
N SER A 129 10.37 -0.56 -10.43
CA SER A 129 10.87 0.54 -11.26
C SER A 129 10.76 0.27 -12.76
N PHE A 130 10.93 -0.98 -13.18
CA PHE A 130 10.89 -1.39 -14.58
C PHE A 130 9.47 -1.46 -15.15
N GLU A 131 8.42 -1.48 -14.33
CA GLU A 131 7.02 -1.39 -14.76
C GLU A 131 6.62 0.06 -15.09
N ALA A 132 7.27 1.03 -14.43
CA ALA A 132 6.97 2.45 -14.60
C ALA A 132 7.51 3.05 -15.91
N VAL A 133 8.39 2.35 -16.60
CA VAL A 133 9.10 2.81 -17.81
C VAL A 133 9.01 1.76 -18.91
N GLY A 134 9.33 2.14 -20.13
CA GLY A 134 9.28 1.22 -21.30
C GLY A 134 10.60 1.10 -22.03
N GLY A 135 10.65 0.16 -22.97
CA GLY A 135 11.77 -0.01 -23.89
C GLY A 135 13.13 -0.26 -23.23
N SER A 136 14.18 0.37 -23.73
CA SER A 136 15.54 0.22 -23.20
C SER A 136 15.70 0.67 -21.76
N THR A 137 14.91 1.66 -21.31
CA THR A 137 14.93 2.14 -19.92
C THR A 137 14.42 1.07 -18.96
N ALA A 138 13.38 0.32 -19.32
CA ALA A 138 12.89 -0.80 -18.52
C ALA A 138 13.94 -1.91 -18.41
N ALA A 139 14.60 -2.24 -19.51
CA ALA A 139 15.69 -3.24 -19.51
C ALA A 139 16.86 -2.81 -18.61
N LEU A 140 17.23 -1.53 -18.63
CA LEU A 140 18.28 -0.98 -17.76
C LEU A 140 17.85 -1.02 -16.30
N ALA A 141 16.62 -0.61 -15.99
CA ALA A 141 16.08 -0.67 -14.63
C ALA A 141 16.06 -2.11 -14.10
N LEU A 142 15.63 -3.07 -14.92
CA LEU A 142 15.62 -4.48 -14.54
C LEU A 142 17.05 -5.03 -14.29
N ARG A 143 18.00 -4.70 -15.19
CA ARG A 143 19.42 -5.09 -14.98
C ARG A 143 19.98 -4.51 -13.67
N TRP A 144 19.62 -3.27 -13.37
CA TRP A 144 19.96 -2.63 -12.10
C TRP A 144 19.38 -3.40 -10.92
N GLU A 145 18.07 -3.69 -10.91
CA GLU A 145 17.42 -4.39 -9.79
C GLU A 145 18.03 -5.78 -9.56
N ARG A 146 18.30 -6.54 -10.63
CA ARG A 146 18.99 -7.84 -10.55
C ARG A 146 20.38 -7.72 -9.94
N TRP A 147 21.14 -6.69 -10.33
CA TRP A 147 22.50 -6.50 -9.84
C TRP A 147 22.53 -5.96 -8.40
N ALA A 148 21.68 -5.02 -8.06
CA ALA A 148 21.63 -4.37 -6.74
C ALA A 148 20.97 -5.23 -5.65
N ALA A 149 20.27 -6.28 -6.03
CA ALA A 149 19.67 -7.24 -5.10
C ALA A 149 20.69 -7.81 -4.08
N ARG A 150 21.95 -7.96 -4.49
CA ARG A 150 23.05 -8.40 -3.62
C ARG A 150 23.28 -7.54 -2.37
N TRP A 151 22.83 -6.28 -2.41
CA TRP A 151 23.01 -5.31 -1.31
C TRP A 151 21.73 -5.15 -0.46
N ALA A 152 20.68 -5.91 -0.76
CA ALA A 152 19.50 -5.98 0.06
C ALA A 152 19.54 -7.22 0.95
N SER A 153 19.55 -7.05 2.26
CA SER A 153 19.48 -8.15 3.23
C SER A 153 18.08 -8.78 3.22
N ARG A 154 17.05 -7.98 2.91
CA ARG A 154 15.65 -8.39 2.74
C ARG A 154 14.97 -7.49 1.71
N VAL A 155 14.11 -8.07 0.88
CA VAL A 155 13.17 -7.33 0.05
C VAL A 155 11.78 -7.52 0.64
N ILE A 156 11.11 -6.43 1.01
CA ILE A 156 9.72 -6.45 1.46
C ILE A 156 8.83 -6.05 0.28
N CYS A 157 7.95 -6.96 -0.14
CA CYS A 157 6.91 -6.69 -1.12
C CYS A 157 5.58 -6.44 -0.41
N VAL A 158 4.74 -5.58 -0.97
CA VAL A 158 3.44 -5.25 -0.38
C VAL A 158 2.32 -6.20 -0.82
N SER A 159 2.62 -7.12 -1.76
CA SER A 159 1.73 -8.16 -2.26
C SER A 159 2.51 -9.37 -2.74
N GLU A 160 1.84 -10.52 -2.82
CA GLU A 160 2.40 -11.72 -3.46
C GLU A 160 2.66 -11.46 -4.94
N ALA A 161 1.75 -10.76 -5.62
CA ALA A 161 1.92 -10.39 -7.03
C ALA A 161 3.18 -9.52 -7.24
N GLU A 162 3.45 -8.53 -6.39
CA GLU A 162 4.70 -7.73 -6.47
C GLU A 162 5.94 -8.60 -6.27
N ARG A 163 5.90 -9.57 -5.34
CA ARG A 163 6.97 -10.53 -5.15
C ARG A 163 7.16 -11.41 -6.40
N ASP A 164 6.07 -11.95 -6.93
CA ASP A 164 6.13 -12.85 -8.08
C ASP A 164 6.63 -12.10 -9.33
N THR A 165 6.22 -10.87 -9.52
CA THR A 165 6.77 -9.98 -10.57
C THR A 165 8.29 -9.84 -10.41
N GLY A 166 8.80 -9.61 -9.21
CA GLY A 166 10.24 -9.55 -8.94
C GLY A 166 10.98 -10.89 -9.17
N VAL A 167 10.39 -11.99 -8.72
CA VAL A 167 10.95 -13.34 -8.89
C VAL A 167 10.98 -13.73 -10.37
N ASN A 168 9.89 -13.56 -11.10
CA ASN A 168 9.76 -13.84 -12.52
C ASN A 168 10.70 -12.96 -13.36
N ALA A 169 10.94 -11.73 -12.90
CA ALA A 169 11.93 -10.84 -13.47
C ALA A 169 13.39 -11.27 -13.19
N GLY A 170 13.63 -12.38 -12.47
CA GLY A 170 14.97 -12.94 -12.17
C GLY A 170 15.75 -12.14 -11.13
N ILE A 171 15.09 -11.37 -10.28
CA ILE A 171 15.71 -10.69 -9.16
C ILE A 171 15.93 -11.71 -8.03
N ARG A 172 17.16 -11.89 -7.59
CA ARG A 172 17.53 -12.83 -6.52
C ARG A 172 17.54 -12.10 -5.18
N GLY A 173 16.80 -12.60 -4.19
CA GLY A 173 16.73 -11.97 -2.87
C GLY A 173 16.09 -12.85 -1.82
N ARG A 174 16.14 -12.39 -0.57
CA ARG A 174 15.34 -12.93 0.53
C ARG A 174 14.06 -12.11 0.60
N TRP A 175 12.95 -12.73 0.28
CA TRP A 175 11.64 -12.10 0.14
C TRP A 175 10.82 -12.19 1.42
N THR A 176 10.06 -11.17 1.70
CA THR A 176 9.00 -11.17 2.70
C THR A 176 7.83 -10.36 2.15
N VAL A 177 6.63 -10.90 2.20
CA VAL A 177 5.43 -10.13 1.84
C VAL A 177 4.83 -9.56 3.12
N VAL A 178 4.66 -8.25 3.12
CA VAL A 178 4.01 -7.48 4.20
C VAL A 178 3.00 -6.55 3.56
N PRO A 179 1.72 -6.93 3.54
CA PRO A 179 0.68 -6.11 2.96
C PRO A 179 0.61 -4.72 3.59
N ASN A 180 0.26 -3.74 2.78
CA ASN A 180 -0.03 -2.40 3.29
C ASN A 180 -1.23 -2.42 4.23
N GLY A 181 -1.19 -1.58 5.25
CA GLY A 181 -2.26 -1.35 6.18
C GLY A 181 -2.68 0.11 6.22
N ILE A 182 -3.85 0.34 6.77
CA ILE A 182 -4.41 1.68 7.02
C ILE A 182 -4.74 1.85 8.50
N ASP A 183 -4.84 3.09 8.93
CA ASP A 183 -5.27 3.46 10.28
C ASP A 183 -6.82 3.43 10.34
N PRO A 184 -7.43 2.43 11.03
CA PRO A 184 -8.88 2.29 11.09
C PRO A 184 -9.57 3.34 11.96
N GLU A 185 -8.84 4.05 12.81
CA GLU A 185 -9.36 5.16 13.59
C GLU A 185 -9.52 6.41 12.71
N ARG A 186 -8.60 6.60 11.79
CA ARG A 186 -8.64 7.71 10.83
C ARG A 186 -9.61 7.46 9.69
N PHE A 187 -9.59 6.25 9.11
CA PHE A 187 -10.45 5.85 8.00
C PHE A 187 -11.61 5.00 8.53
N ARG A 188 -12.70 5.66 8.83
CA ARG A 188 -13.94 5.04 9.33
C ARG A 188 -15.16 5.69 8.68
N PRO A 189 -16.30 5.02 8.64
CA PRO A 189 -17.54 5.64 8.22
C PRO A 189 -17.79 6.93 8.99
N ALA A 190 -18.35 7.93 8.33
CA ALA A 190 -18.84 9.13 9.02
C ALA A 190 -20.02 8.76 9.91
N GLU A 191 -20.16 9.43 11.04
CA GLU A 191 -21.35 9.34 11.89
C GLU A 191 -22.57 9.91 11.16
N ASP A 192 -22.36 11.02 10.43
CA ASP A 192 -23.35 11.61 9.54
C ASP A 192 -22.69 11.92 8.16
N THR A 193 -22.96 11.07 7.19
CA THR A 193 -22.53 11.28 5.80
C THR A 193 -23.16 12.52 5.17
N GLY A 194 -24.37 12.90 5.58
CA GLY A 194 -25.07 14.09 5.08
C GLY A 194 -24.32 15.37 5.43
N SER A 195 -23.90 15.51 6.67
CA SER A 195 -23.09 16.66 7.12
C SER A 195 -21.75 16.76 6.39
N VAL A 196 -21.05 15.63 6.20
CA VAL A 196 -19.78 15.61 5.44
C VAL A 196 -20.01 16.02 3.98
N ARG A 197 -21.09 15.55 3.35
CA ARG A 197 -21.45 15.94 1.99
C ARG A 197 -21.80 17.42 1.89
N ALA A 198 -22.56 17.95 2.84
CA ALA A 198 -22.94 19.38 2.87
C ALA A 198 -21.69 20.27 2.99
N GLU A 199 -20.73 19.91 3.84
CA GLU A 199 -19.48 20.64 4.00
C GLU A 199 -18.63 20.65 2.72
N LEU A 200 -18.47 19.49 2.08
CA LEU A 200 -17.73 19.39 0.81
C LEU A 200 -18.47 20.10 -0.33
N ALA A 201 -19.79 19.99 -0.38
CA ALA A 201 -20.62 20.65 -1.38
C ALA A 201 -20.52 22.17 -1.29
N ALA A 202 -20.56 22.73 -0.07
CA ALA A 202 -20.39 24.15 0.16
C ALA A 202 -19.02 24.69 -0.27
N ARG A 203 -17.96 23.89 -0.10
CA ARG A 203 -16.60 24.27 -0.50
C ARG A 203 -16.31 24.13 -2.00
N HIS A 204 -17.04 23.28 -2.69
CA HIS A 204 -16.71 22.85 -4.06
C HIS A 204 -17.86 23.04 -5.07
N ASP A 205 -18.91 23.75 -4.69
CA ASP A 205 -20.09 24.00 -5.54
C ASP A 205 -20.67 22.71 -6.16
N MET A 206 -21.00 21.75 -5.31
CA MET A 206 -21.58 20.46 -5.69
C MET A 206 -22.98 20.29 -5.12
N ALA A 207 -23.84 19.53 -5.81
CA ALA A 207 -25.10 19.07 -5.25
C ALA A 207 -24.89 17.99 -4.18
N THR A 208 -25.58 18.10 -3.06
CA THR A 208 -25.43 17.17 -1.91
C THR A 208 -26.04 15.79 -2.15
N ASP A 209 -27.01 15.69 -3.05
CA ASP A 209 -27.79 14.49 -3.37
C ASP A 209 -27.29 13.74 -4.61
N ALA A 210 -26.33 14.33 -5.35
CA ALA A 210 -25.77 13.73 -6.55
C ALA A 210 -25.04 12.40 -6.24
N PRO A 211 -25.21 11.35 -7.07
CA PRO A 211 -24.37 10.16 -6.99
C PRO A 211 -22.89 10.53 -7.14
N LEU A 212 -22.08 10.26 -6.12
CA LEU A 212 -20.72 10.75 -6.00
C LEU A 212 -19.67 9.65 -6.18
N VAL A 213 -18.88 9.74 -7.24
CA VAL A 213 -17.72 8.89 -7.48
C VAL A 213 -16.46 9.66 -7.13
N VAL A 214 -15.57 9.05 -6.35
CA VAL A 214 -14.32 9.67 -5.91
C VAL A 214 -13.12 8.86 -6.39
N CYS A 215 -12.13 9.53 -6.95
CA CYS A 215 -10.83 8.95 -7.30
C CYS A 215 -9.73 9.70 -6.57
N VAL A 216 -9.09 9.05 -5.60
CA VAL A 216 -8.00 9.64 -4.81
C VAL A 216 -6.66 9.12 -5.30
N GLY A 217 -5.79 10.03 -5.69
CA GLY A 217 -4.45 9.66 -6.11
C GLY A 217 -3.75 10.76 -6.89
N ARG A 218 -2.45 10.63 -7.03
CA ARG A 218 -1.65 11.56 -7.82
C ARG A 218 -2.11 11.57 -9.28
N LEU A 219 -2.27 12.74 -9.87
CA LEU A 219 -2.69 12.90 -11.26
C LEU A 219 -1.50 12.60 -12.19
N CYS A 220 -1.38 11.35 -12.60
CA CYS A 220 -0.25 10.88 -13.40
C CYS A 220 -0.62 9.61 -14.19
N ARG A 221 0.19 9.27 -15.19
CA ARG A 221 0.00 8.12 -16.08
C ARG A 221 -0.27 6.81 -15.30
N GLN A 222 0.45 6.57 -14.20
CA GLN A 222 0.27 5.37 -13.37
C GLN A 222 -1.18 5.19 -12.92
N LYS A 223 -1.82 6.27 -12.45
CA LYS A 223 -3.14 6.22 -11.82
C LYS A 223 -4.32 6.17 -12.80
N GLY A 224 -4.07 6.34 -14.10
CA GLY A 224 -5.05 6.06 -15.15
C GLY A 224 -6.29 6.96 -15.18
N GLN A 225 -6.24 8.17 -14.59
CA GLN A 225 -7.40 9.08 -14.58
C GLN A 225 -7.89 9.43 -16.00
N ASP A 226 -7.03 9.38 -16.99
CA ASP A 226 -7.41 9.55 -18.40
C ASP A 226 -8.31 8.39 -18.91
N VAL A 227 -8.10 7.16 -18.43
CA VAL A 227 -9.02 6.02 -18.70
C VAL A 227 -10.36 6.27 -18.05
N LEU A 228 -10.35 6.77 -16.81
CA LEU A 228 -11.57 7.12 -16.08
C LEU A 228 -12.38 8.22 -16.78
N LEU A 229 -11.73 9.26 -17.27
CA LEU A 229 -12.39 10.33 -18.03
C LEU A 229 -13.02 9.78 -19.31
N ARG A 230 -12.35 8.87 -20.05
CA ARG A 230 -12.95 8.22 -21.21
C ARG A 230 -14.16 7.32 -20.87
N ALA A 231 -14.18 6.75 -19.67
CA ALA A 231 -15.31 5.97 -19.17
C ALA A 231 -16.48 6.84 -18.73
N TRP A 232 -16.21 8.08 -18.27
CA TRP A 232 -17.13 8.90 -17.52
C TRP A 232 -18.35 9.33 -18.30
N ASP A 233 -18.24 9.64 -19.58
CA ASP A 233 -19.37 10.00 -20.45
C ASP A 233 -20.42 8.88 -20.51
N ALA A 234 -19.96 7.63 -20.56
CA ALA A 234 -20.88 6.48 -20.57
C ALA A 234 -21.55 6.27 -19.21
N VAL A 235 -20.91 6.63 -18.11
CA VAL A 235 -21.51 6.64 -16.77
C VAL A 235 -22.59 7.72 -16.70
N GLY A 236 -22.27 8.95 -17.12
CA GLY A 236 -23.22 10.09 -17.08
C GLY A 236 -24.50 9.85 -17.90
N ARG A 237 -24.39 9.12 -19.03
CA ARG A 237 -25.60 8.71 -19.80
C ARG A 237 -26.49 7.71 -19.07
N ARG A 238 -25.93 6.85 -18.22
CA ARG A 238 -26.66 5.81 -17.48
C ARG A 238 -27.15 6.27 -16.12
N VAL A 239 -26.40 7.18 -15.51
CA VAL A 239 -26.65 7.74 -14.17
C VAL A 239 -26.65 9.26 -14.28
N PRO A 240 -27.75 9.87 -14.77
CA PRO A 240 -27.84 11.32 -14.89
C PRO A 240 -27.62 12.00 -13.53
N GLY A 241 -26.92 13.13 -13.53
CA GLY A 241 -26.57 13.86 -12.32
C GLY A 241 -25.36 13.35 -11.55
N ALA A 242 -24.78 12.20 -11.92
CA ALA A 242 -23.57 11.69 -11.25
C ALA A 242 -22.41 12.69 -11.34
N ARG A 243 -21.63 12.78 -10.27
CA ARG A 243 -20.43 13.61 -10.15
C ARG A 243 -19.19 12.75 -9.93
N LEU A 244 -18.10 13.12 -10.59
CA LEU A 244 -16.79 12.54 -10.36
C LEU A 244 -15.90 13.58 -9.70
N VAL A 245 -15.22 13.20 -8.63
CA VAL A 245 -14.21 14.05 -7.98
C VAL A 245 -12.84 13.38 -8.09
N LEU A 246 -11.89 14.10 -8.65
CA LEU A 246 -10.48 13.73 -8.67
C LEU A 246 -9.77 14.46 -7.53
N VAL A 247 -9.35 13.71 -6.51
CA VAL A 247 -8.66 14.23 -5.32
C VAL A 247 -7.18 13.93 -5.45
N GLY A 248 -6.39 14.97 -5.56
CA GLY A 248 -4.95 14.89 -5.75
C GLY A 248 -4.46 15.90 -6.77
N ASP A 249 -3.14 15.96 -6.93
CA ASP A 249 -2.46 16.77 -7.92
C ASP A 249 -1.34 15.97 -8.60
N GLY A 250 -0.76 16.49 -9.67
CA GLY A 250 0.31 15.81 -10.38
C GLY A 250 0.54 16.31 -11.80
N PRO A 251 1.56 15.76 -12.49
CA PRO A 251 2.01 16.25 -13.78
C PRO A 251 0.95 16.20 -14.89
N ASP A 252 -0.05 15.35 -14.77
CA ASP A 252 -1.13 15.23 -15.77
C ASP A 252 -2.33 16.15 -15.47
N GLY A 253 -2.29 16.93 -14.38
CA GLY A 253 -3.42 17.72 -13.88
C GLY A 253 -4.02 18.66 -14.92
N GLU A 254 -3.21 19.45 -15.60
CA GLU A 254 -3.67 20.40 -16.65
C GLU A 254 -4.30 19.67 -17.83
N ARG A 255 -3.65 18.62 -18.32
CA ARG A 255 -4.14 17.81 -19.44
C ARG A 255 -5.48 17.14 -19.10
N LEU A 256 -5.62 16.62 -17.88
CA LEU A 256 -6.87 16.00 -17.42
C LEU A 256 -7.99 17.04 -17.27
N ARG A 257 -7.70 18.24 -16.73
CA ARG A 257 -8.69 19.32 -16.63
C ARG A 257 -9.20 19.78 -18.00
N ALA A 258 -8.30 19.90 -18.97
CA ALA A 258 -8.67 20.29 -20.33
C ALA A 258 -9.57 19.25 -21.04
N ALA A 259 -9.47 17.96 -20.68
CA ALA A 259 -10.26 16.88 -21.26
C ALA A 259 -11.53 16.53 -20.47
N ALA A 260 -11.72 17.10 -19.27
CA ALA A 260 -12.79 16.70 -18.37
C ALA A 260 -14.13 17.41 -18.68
N PRO A 261 -15.27 16.70 -18.66
CA PRO A 261 -16.59 17.34 -18.74
C PRO A 261 -16.91 18.09 -17.44
N ARG A 262 -17.92 18.98 -17.50
CA ARG A 262 -18.34 19.81 -16.34
C ARG A 262 -18.78 19.00 -15.10
N SER A 263 -19.15 17.74 -15.27
CA SER A 263 -19.52 16.84 -14.17
C SER A 263 -18.33 16.29 -13.39
N VAL A 264 -17.09 16.64 -13.78
CA VAL A 264 -15.86 16.25 -13.11
C VAL A 264 -15.27 17.42 -12.34
N LEU A 265 -15.09 17.25 -11.05
CA LEU A 265 -14.44 18.21 -10.15
C LEU A 265 -13.00 17.79 -9.88
N PHE A 266 -12.10 18.76 -9.82
CA PHE A 266 -10.71 18.59 -9.37
C PHE A 266 -10.53 19.26 -8.00
N ALA A 267 -10.50 18.47 -6.94
CA ALA A 267 -10.38 18.96 -5.57
C ALA A 267 -8.94 19.43 -5.21
N GLY A 268 -7.96 19.12 -6.07
CA GLY A 268 -6.55 19.39 -5.78
C GLY A 268 -5.96 18.44 -4.74
N ALA A 269 -4.73 18.71 -4.32
CA ALA A 269 -4.08 17.98 -3.25
C ALA A 269 -4.72 18.32 -1.89
N VAL A 270 -5.08 17.32 -1.11
CA VAL A 270 -5.69 17.49 0.20
C VAL A 270 -4.79 16.91 1.31
N ALA A 271 -4.80 17.53 2.47
CA ALA A 271 -4.08 17.03 3.64
C ALA A 271 -4.73 15.77 4.20
N ASP A 272 -6.06 15.67 4.12
CA ASP A 272 -6.85 14.54 4.55
C ASP A 272 -7.89 14.14 3.49
N ALA A 273 -7.83 12.88 3.04
CA ALA A 273 -8.78 12.33 2.09
C ALA A 273 -9.98 11.63 2.74
N ALA A 274 -9.97 11.44 4.06
CA ALA A 274 -11.05 10.73 4.75
C ALA A 274 -12.44 11.32 4.48
N PRO A 275 -12.66 12.65 4.51
CA PRO A 275 -13.97 13.22 4.20
C PRO A 275 -14.46 12.86 2.78
N TRP A 276 -13.56 12.78 1.80
CA TRP A 276 -13.92 12.42 0.43
C TRP A 276 -14.36 10.95 0.32
N TYR A 277 -13.68 10.05 1.02
CA TYR A 277 -14.13 8.65 1.10
C TYR A 277 -15.47 8.55 1.83
N GLN A 278 -15.64 9.26 2.94
CA GLN A 278 -16.87 9.26 3.73
C GLN A 278 -18.09 9.80 2.96
N ALA A 279 -17.86 10.75 2.07
CA ALA A 279 -18.91 11.33 1.23
C ALA A 279 -19.26 10.47 0.01
N ALA A 280 -18.33 9.65 -0.48
CA ALA A 280 -18.48 8.92 -1.73
C ALA A 280 -19.60 7.85 -1.70
N ASP A 281 -20.27 7.63 -2.83
CA ASP A 281 -21.07 6.44 -3.09
C ASP A 281 -20.23 5.29 -3.61
N LEU A 282 -19.17 5.63 -4.36
CA LEU A 282 -18.27 4.69 -4.98
C LEU A 282 -16.87 5.31 -5.07
N VAL A 283 -15.84 4.52 -4.79
CA VAL A 283 -14.45 4.94 -5.01
C VAL A 283 -13.86 4.16 -6.17
N VAL A 284 -13.12 4.84 -7.05
CA VAL A 284 -12.54 4.23 -8.24
C VAL A 284 -11.04 4.47 -8.32
N LEU A 285 -10.27 3.44 -8.67
CA LEU A 285 -8.84 3.55 -8.91
C LEU A 285 -8.46 2.78 -10.19
N PRO A 286 -8.38 3.45 -11.35
CA PRO A 286 -8.15 2.84 -12.66
C PRO A 286 -6.66 2.73 -13.00
N SER A 287 -5.84 2.34 -12.04
CA SER A 287 -4.38 2.33 -12.17
C SER A 287 -3.89 1.37 -13.25
N ARG A 288 -2.75 1.71 -13.85
CA ARG A 288 -2.06 0.88 -14.85
C ARG A 288 -1.10 -0.12 -14.21
N TRP A 289 -0.52 0.22 -13.05
CA TRP A 289 0.31 -0.66 -12.22
C TRP A 289 0.32 -0.16 -10.78
N GLU A 290 0.40 -1.06 -9.82
CA GLU A 290 0.49 -0.81 -8.37
C GLU A 290 1.30 -1.93 -7.70
N GLY A 291 1.85 -1.68 -6.51
CA GLY A 291 2.24 -2.77 -5.63
C GLY A 291 1.02 -3.26 -4.84
N MET A 292 0.50 -2.39 -3.97
CA MET A 292 -0.81 -2.48 -3.31
C MET A 292 -1.19 -1.05 -2.92
N ALA A 293 -2.20 -0.51 -3.57
CA ALA A 293 -2.61 0.88 -3.35
C ALA A 293 -3.31 1.08 -2.00
N LEU A 294 -3.01 2.19 -1.30
CA LEU A 294 -3.69 2.54 -0.05
C LEU A 294 -5.11 3.06 -0.26
N ALA A 295 -5.35 3.81 -1.35
CA ALA A 295 -6.63 4.47 -1.58
C ALA A 295 -7.85 3.51 -1.56
N PRO A 296 -7.81 2.32 -2.19
CA PRO A 296 -8.89 1.34 -2.03
C PRO A 296 -9.04 0.84 -0.60
N LEU A 297 -7.94 0.59 0.13
CA LEU A 297 -7.99 0.16 1.53
C LEU A 297 -8.61 1.24 2.43
N GLU A 298 -8.26 2.50 2.23
CA GLU A 298 -8.81 3.67 2.93
C GLU A 298 -10.32 3.81 2.66
N ALA A 299 -10.73 3.66 1.40
CA ALA A 299 -12.14 3.69 0.99
C ALA A 299 -12.95 2.55 1.63
N MET A 300 -12.42 1.33 1.56
CA MET A 300 -13.04 0.15 2.17
C MET A 300 -13.14 0.27 3.69
N ALA A 301 -12.15 0.87 4.34
CA ALA A 301 -12.23 1.18 5.77
C ALA A 301 -13.35 2.17 6.12
N CYS A 302 -13.66 3.09 5.19
CA CYS A 302 -14.83 3.98 5.29
C CYS A 302 -16.14 3.31 4.87
N ALA A 303 -16.19 1.98 4.73
CA ALA A 303 -17.34 1.20 4.25
C ALA A 303 -17.81 1.62 2.85
N ARG A 304 -16.90 2.03 1.97
CA ARG A 304 -17.23 2.37 0.59
C ARG A 304 -16.85 1.23 -0.35
N PRO A 305 -17.74 0.85 -1.28
CA PRO A 305 -17.38 -0.08 -2.34
C PRO A 305 -16.34 0.57 -3.25
N VAL A 306 -15.48 -0.25 -3.83
CA VAL A 306 -14.42 0.22 -4.72
C VAL A 306 -14.55 -0.44 -6.09
N VAL A 307 -14.15 0.26 -7.16
CA VAL A 307 -13.87 -0.34 -8.47
C VAL A 307 -12.41 -0.06 -8.78
N VAL A 308 -11.64 -1.12 -8.98
CA VAL A 308 -10.20 -1.03 -9.24
C VAL A 308 -9.82 -1.88 -10.44
N THR A 309 -8.76 -1.49 -11.12
CA THR A 309 -8.18 -2.30 -12.19
C THR A 309 -7.45 -3.52 -11.62
N ASP A 310 -7.53 -4.64 -12.32
CA ASP A 310 -6.85 -5.90 -11.96
C ASP A 310 -5.35 -5.81 -12.31
N VAL A 311 -4.61 -5.15 -11.44
CA VAL A 311 -3.16 -4.97 -11.51
C VAL A 311 -2.54 -5.42 -10.19
N ASP A 312 -1.35 -6.01 -10.22
CA ASP A 312 -0.60 -6.58 -9.08
C ASP A 312 -1.44 -6.71 -7.77
N GLY A 313 -1.07 -6.14 -6.66
CA GLY A 313 -1.75 -6.31 -5.36
C GLY A 313 -3.24 -5.88 -5.27
N ALA A 314 -3.87 -5.46 -6.38
CA ALA A 314 -5.28 -5.03 -6.35
C ALA A 314 -6.22 -6.18 -5.95
N ARG A 315 -6.04 -7.37 -6.55
CA ARG A 315 -6.86 -8.55 -6.22
C ARG A 315 -6.68 -8.99 -4.77
N GLU A 316 -5.45 -8.94 -4.26
CA GLU A 316 -5.12 -9.33 -2.87
C GLU A 316 -5.68 -8.34 -1.84
N SER A 317 -5.90 -7.08 -2.24
CA SER A 317 -6.48 -6.06 -1.37
C SER A 317 -7.99 -6.20 -1.18
N LEU A 318 -8.67 -6.99 -2.03
CA LEU A 318 -10.13 -7.15 -2.04
C LEU A 318 -10.56 -8.47 -1.41
N PRO A 319 -11.68 -8.52 -0.68
CA PRO A 319 -12.31 -9.79 -0.35
C PRO A 319 -12.75 -10.51 -1.63
N PRO A 320 -12.68 -11.85 -1.71
CA PRO A 320 -13.03 -12.61 -2.91
C PRO A 320 -14.41 -12.24 -3.49
N SER A 321 -15.40 -12.00 -2.63
CA SER A 321 -16.77 -11.63 -3.05
C SER A 321 -16.86 -10.24 -3.73
N LEU A 322 -15.86 -9.36 -3.55
CA LEU A 322 -15.78 -8.09 -4.24
C LEU A 322 -14.93 -8.22 -5.52
N ALA A 323 -13.92 -9.07 -5.53
CA ALA A 323 -13.02 -9.21 -6.66
C ALA A 323 -13.80 -9.48 -7.97
N ASP A 324 -14.76 -10.40 -7.95
CA ASP A 324 -15.58 -10.76 -9.12
C ASP A 324 -16.46 -9.62 -9.66
N ARG A 325 -16.75 -8.62 -8.82
CA ARG A 325 -17.68 -7.53 -9.15
C ARG A 325 -17.01 -6.18 -9.33
N CYS A 326 -15.85 -6.00 -8.73
CA CYS A 326 -15.19 -4.71 -8.56
C CYS A 326 -13.83 -4.62 -9.27
N LEU A 327 -13.27 -5.76 -9.71
CA LEU A 327 -12.08 -5.77 -10.56
C LEU A 327 -12.47 -5.61 -12.03
N VAL A 328 -11.75 -4.74 -12.72
CA VAL A 328 -11.91 -4.52 -14.16
C VAL A 328 -10.56 -4.62 -14.86
N PRO A 329 -10.49 -5.04 -16.12
CA PRO A 329 -9.24 -5.01 -16.88
C PRO A 329 -8.63 -3.60 -16.90
N PRO A 330 -7.31 -3.46 -16.79
CA PRO A 330 -6.66 -2.17 -17.00
C PRO A 330 -6.86 -1.71 -18.45
N GLU A 331 -6.85 -0.39 -18.68
CA GLU A 331 -7.03 0.24 -19.98
C GLU A 331 -8.38 -0.09 -20.69
N ASP A 332 -9.37 -0.60 -19.96
CA ASP A 332 -10.72 -0.85 -20.51
C ASP A 332 -11.76 0.16 -19.93
N PRO A 333 -11.95 1.33 -20.60
CA PRO A 333 -12.94 2.31 -20.15
C PRO A 333 -14.38 1.80 -20.27
N ARG A 334 -14.65 0.81 -21.14
CA ARG A 334 -16.00 0.24 -21.29
C ARG A 334 -16.35 -0.65 -20.10
N ALA A 335 -15.46 -1.53 -19.68
CA ALA A 335 -15.64 -2.35 -18.49
C ALA A 335 -15.77 -1.46 -17.26
N LEU A 336 -14.90 -0.46 -17.11
CA LEU A 336 -14.93 0.50 -16.00
C LEU A 336 -16.28 1.23 -15.93
N ALA A 337 -16.76 1.75 -17.05
CA ALA A 337 -18.07 2.44 -17.11
C ALA A 337 -19.25 1.52 -16.75
N ARG A 338 -19.26 0.28 -17.28
CA ARG A 338 -20.32 -0.70 -16.98
C ARG A 338 -20.38 -1.01 -15.48
N THR A 339 -19.23 -1.28 -14.87
CA THR A 339 -19.13 -1.65 -13.47
C THR A 339 -19.53 -0.48 -12.57
N MET A 340 -19.01 0.73 -12.82
CA MET A 340 -19.40 1.92 -12.06
C MET A 340 -20.91 2.20 -12.15
N ALA A 341 -21.47 2.19 -13.37
CA ALA A 341 -22.89 2.46 -13.55
C ALA A 341 -23.79 1.41 -12.87
N ALA A 342 -23.44 0.12 -12.95
CA ALA A 342 -24.17 -0.94 -12.28
C ALA A 342 -24.22 -0.74 -10.76
N LEU A 343 -23.07 -0.41 -10.15
CA LEU A 343 -23.01 -0.14 -8.72
C LEU A 343 -23.74 1.15 -8.32
N LEU A 344 -23.67 2.20 -9.12
CA LEU A 344 -24.37 3.45 -8.82
C LEU A 344 -25.89 3.29 -8.87
N LEU A 345 -26.41 2.41 -9.71
CA LEU A 345 -27.84 2.13 -9.85
C LEU A 345 -28.39 1.16 -8.79
N ASP A 346 -27.52 0.53 -7.99
CA ASP A 346 -27.92 -0.45 -6.96
C ASP A 346 -27.40 -0.04 -5.57
N PRO A 347 -28.09 0.88 -4.87
CA PRO A 347 -27.71 1.31 -3.53
C PRO A 347 -27.64 0.18 -2.49
N PRO A 348 -28.56 -0.80 -2.46
CA PRO A 348 -28.46 -1.94 -1.54
C PRO A 348 -27.21 -2.77 -1.75
N LEU A 349 -26.84 -3.04 -3.01
CA LEU A 349 -25.62 -3.75 -3.34
C LEU A 349 -24.38 -2.96 -2.89
N ARG A 350 -24.34 -1.64 -3.14
CA ARG A 350 -23.24 -0.77 -2.68
C ARG A 350 -23.04 -0.87 -1.17
N ALA A 351 -24.12 -0.75 -0.39
CA ALA A 351 -24.05 -0.86 1.08
C ALA A 351 -23.49 -2.23 1.51
N SER A 352 -24.04 -3.32 0.95
CA SER A 352 -23.58 -4.68 1.25
C SER A 352 -22.11 -4.92 0.92
N LEU A 353 -21.64 -4.41 -0.23
CA LEU A 353 -20.23 -4.51 -0.64
C LEU A 353 -19.33 -3.65 0.26
N GLY A 354 -19.76 -2.44 0.63
CA GLY A 354 -19.03 -1.56 1.54
C GLY A 354 -18.83 -2.18 2.91
N ASP A 355 -19.83 -2.80 3.50
CA ASP A 355 -19.75 -3.48 4.78
C ASP A 355 -18.80 -4.69 4.75
N ARG A 356 -18.84 -5.48 3.67
CA ARG A 356 -17.92 -6.61 3.48
C ARG A 356 -16.50 -6.13 3.30
N ALA A 357 -16.30 -5.07 2.50
CA ALA A 357 -15.02 -4.45 2.28
C ALA A 357 -14.39 -3.96 3.59
N ARG A 358 -15.17 -3.26 4.43
CA ARG A 358 -14.69 -2.79 5.73
C ARG A 358 -14.27 -3.93 6.63
N ARG A 359 -15.10 -4.98 6.78
CA ARG A 359 -14.72 -6.14 7.62
C ARG A 359 -13.42 -6.77 7.16
N HIS A 360 -13.21 -6.91 5.86
CA HIS A 360 -11.97 -7.46 5.29
C HIS A 360 -10.76 -6.61 5.64
N VAL A 361 -10.83 -5.30 5.39
CA VAL A 361 -9.73 -4.39 5.67
C VAL A 361 -9.38 -4.36 7.16
N LEU A 362 -10.38 -4.30 8.03
CA LEU A 362 -10.15 -4.31 9.48
C LEU A 362 -9.48 -5.60 9.97
N SER A 363 -9.74 -6.74 9.32
CA SER A 363 -9.15 -8.02 9.71
C SER A 363 -7.72 -8.22 9.19
N LEU A 364 -7.39 -7.71 7.99
CA LEU A 364 -6.13 -8.04 7.32
C LEU A 364 -5.21 -6.84 7.08
N HIS A 365 -5.75 -5.63 6.98
CA HIS A 365 -5.03 -4.44 6.55
C HIS A 365 -4.99 -3.34 7.63
N ASP A 366 -4.97 -3.70 8.91
CA ASP A 366 -4.69 -2.76 9.99
C ASP A 366 -3.19 -2.40 9.97
N VAL A 367 -2.88 -1.11 9.97
CA VAL A 367 -1.50 -0.60 9.95
C VAL A 367 -0.64 -1.16 11.10
N ARG A 368 -1.26 -1.51 12.22
CA ARG A 368 -0.58 -2.13 13.37
C ARG A 368 -0.05 -3.53 13.02
N HIS A 369 -0.73 -4.28 12.15
CA HIS A 369 -0.26 -5.58 11.64
C HIS A 369 0.94 -5.40 10.72
N THR A 370 0.87 -4.45 9.78
CA THR A 370 1.98 -4.09 8.89
C THR A 370 3.22 -3.68 9.70
N ALA A 371 3.06 -2.80 10.68
CA ALA A 371 4.17 -2.33 11.51
C ALA A 371 4.82 -3.47 12.31
N ARG A 372 4.02 -4.36 12.92
CA ARG A 372 4.53 -5.54 13.66
C ARG A 372 5.28 -6.52 12.74
N ALA A 373 4.77 -6.75 11.53
CA ALA A 373 5.43 -7.62 10.56
C ALA A 373 6.78 -7.05 10.11
N VAL A 374 6.86 -5.74 9.83
CA VAL A 374 8.11 -5.05 9.51
C VAL A 374 9.09 -5.08 10.69
N ALA A 375 8.61 -4.86 11.92
CA ALA A 375 9.44 -4.96 13.12
C ALA A 375 9.98 -6.39 13.32
N GLY A 376 9.22 -7.41 12.95
CA GLY A 376 9.68 -8.81 12.90
C GLY A 376 10.88 -8.98 11.96
N VAL A 377 10.78 -8.46 10.74
CA VAL A 377 11.88 -8.47 9.76
C VAL A 377 13.14 -7.78 10.31
N TYR A 378 12.98 -6.66 11.00
CA TYR A 378 14.13 -5.95 11.59
C TYR A 378 14.78 -6.76 12.70
N ARG A 379 14.00 -7.38 13.59
CA ARG A 379 14.53 -8.27 14.64
C ARG A 379 15.32 -9.44 14.08
N ASP A 380 14.81 -10.08 13.03
CA ASP A 380 15.52 -11.16 12.34
C ASP A 380 16.86 -10.70 11.79
N LEU A 381 16.93 -9.50 11.21
CA LEU A 381 18.15 -8.95 10.62
C LEU A 381 19.16 -8.43 11.65
N LEU A 382 18.68 -8.01 12.82
CA LEU A 382 19.53 -7.47 13.89
C LEU A 382 19.92 -8.54 14.92
N GLY A 383 19.45 -9.79 14.79
CA GLY A 383 19.76 -10.87 15.72
C GLY A 383 19.16 -10.68 17.14
N ALA A 384 18.22 -9.75 17.30
CA ALA A 384 17.64 -9.47 18.60
C ALA A 384 16.71 -10.62 19.03
N ARG A 385 17.00 -11.25 20.20
CA ARG A 385 16.05 -12.15 20.87
C ARG A 385 14.76 -11.38 21.18
N PRO A 386 13.56 -12.00 21.02
CA PRO A 386 12.30 -11.33 21.34
C PRO A 386 12.32 -10.91 22.82
N ALA A 387 12.11 -9.61 23.09
CA ALA A 387 11.77 -9.17 24.44
C ALA A 387 10.52 -9.96 24.85
N VAL A 388 10.60 -10.66 25.98
CA VAL A 388 9.46 -11.38 26.55
C VAL A 388 8.47 -10.31 27.02
N SER A 389 7.58 -9.89 26.11
CA SER A 389 6.42 -9.10 26.48
C SER A 389 5.48 -9.99 27.26
N GLY A 390 5.22 -9.64 28.53
CA GLY A 390 4.33 -10.37 29.45
C GLY A 390 2.85 -10.30 29.07
N ALA A 391 2.50 -10.41 27.79
CA ALA A 391 1.13 -10.60 27.33
C ALA A 391 0.90 -12.11 27.18
N GLN A 392 0.18 -12.70 28.14
CA GLN A 392 -0.32 -14.06 28.04
C GLN A 392 -1.10 -14.24 26.73
N PRO A 393 -0.87 -15.34 25.99
CA PRO A 393 -1.73 -15.65 24.84
C PRO A 393 -3.14 -15.93 25.38
N LEU A 394 -4.13 -15.26 24.80
CA LEU A 394 -5.54 -15.59 24.99
C LEU A 394 -5.75 -17.07 24.63
N ARG A 395 -6.01 -17.91 25.66
CA ARG A 395 -6.45 -19.28 25.47
C ARG A 395 -7.77 -19.27 24.70
N PRO A 396 -7.93 -20.09 23.65
CA PRO A 396 -9.26 -20.31 23.08
C PRO A 396 -10.16 -20.92 24.15
N ALA A 397 -11.38 -20.40 24.28
CA ALA A 397 -12.40 -20.92 25.18
C ALA A 397 -12.68 -22.38 24.78
N ALA A 398 -12.41 -23.30 25.71
CA ALA A 398 -12.80 -24.69 25.58
C ALA A 398 -14.33 -24.79 25.69
N GLY A 399 -14.98 -24.98 24.54
CA GLY A 399 -16.36 -25.42 24.48
C GLY A 399 -16.43 -26.87 24.91
N GLY A 400 -17.07 -27.13 26.04
CA GLY A 400 -17.38 -28.48 26.47
C GLY A 400 -18.34 -29.16 25.48
N ALA A 401 -17.96 -30.31 25.03
CA ALA A 401 -18.86 -31.30 24.43
C ALA A 401 -18.73 -32.56 25.24
N GLU A 402 -19.81 -32.83 25.95
CA GLU A 402 -20.06 -34.05 26.71
C GLU A 402 -20.25 -35.22 25.71
N ALA A 403 -19.56 -36.28 25.97
CA ALA A 403 -19.61 -37.51 25.16
C ALA A 403 -20.85 -38.33 25.55
N ASP A 404 -21.68 -38.66 24.57
CA ASP A 404 -22.60 -39.81 24.69
C ASP A 404 -22.15 -40.91 23.74
N ARG A 405 -21.79 -42.06 24.34
CA ARG A 405 -21.44 -43.32 23.67
C ARG A 405 -22.70 -44.13 23.55
N THR A 406 -23.13 -44.39 22.34
CA THR A 406 -23.98 -45.57 22.12
C THR A 406 -23.52 -46.27 20.84
N THR A 407 -23.08 -47.47 21.07
CA THR A 407 -22.61 -48.47 20.12
C THR A 407 -23.78 -49.00 19.30
N GLN A 408 -23.70 -49.02 17.99
CA GLN A 408 -24.35 -50.04 17.18
C GLN A 408 -23.54 -50.39 15.93
N ARG A 409 -23.14 -51.62 15.92
CA ARG A 409 -22.54 -52.41 14.83
C ARG A 409 -23.66 -52.89 13.93
N VAL A 410 -23.60 -52.67 12.62
CA VAL A 410 -24.26 -53.54 11.63
C VAL A 410 -23.37 -53.65 10.38
N GLU A 411 -23.36 -54.87 9.86
CA GLU A 411 -22.45 -55.51 8.93
C GLU A 411 -22.60 -55.08 7.45
N HIS A 412 -21.53 -55.50 6.72
CA HIS A 412 -21.35 -55.61 5.27
C HIS A 412 -22.60 -55.91 4.41
N SER A 413 -22.66 -55.31 3.23
CA SER A 413 -22.96 -56.04 1.99
C SER A 413 -22.37 -55.30 0.78
N GLU A 414 -21.52 -56.02 0.06
CA GLU A 414 -21.02 -55.74 -1.28
C GLU A 414 -22.17 -55.79 -2.30
N HIS A 415 -22.19 -54.88 -3.30
CA HIS A 415 -22.57 -55.29 -4.65
C HIS A 415 -21.90 -54.39 -5.69
N ARG A 416 -21.05 -55.05 -6.48
CA ARG A 416 -20.63 -54.58 -7.81
C ARG A 416 -21.83 -54.63 -8.76
N GLU A 417 -21.93 -53.65 -9.63
CA GLU A 417 -22.16 -53.96 -11.05
C GLU A 417 -21.86 -52.72 -11.93
N SER A 418 -21.13 -53.05 -12.97
CA SER A 418 -20.77 -52.22 -14.12
C SER A 418 -21.98 -52.05 -15.05
N ILE A 419 -21.94 -51.05 -15.93
CA ILE A 419 -22.04 -51.13 -17.41
C ILE A 419 -22.64 -49.84 -18.00
N HIS A 420 -21.89 -49.23 -18.86
CA HIS A 420 -22.17 -48.53 -20.13
C HIS A 420 -23.55 -47.84 -20.37
N SER A 421 -23.54 -46.55 -20.64
CA SER A 421 -23.72 -45.92 -21.97
C SER A 421 -23.35 -44.46 -21.92
#